data_18c1af82ddb1f76bb12d87c9bf272536
#
_entry.id   18c1af82ddb1f76bb12d87c9bf272536
#
_cell.length_a   1.000
_cell.length_b   1.000
_cell.length_c   1.000
_cell.angle_alpha   90.00
_cell.angle_beta   90.00
_cell.angle_gamma   90.00
#
_symmetry.space_group_name_H-M   'P 1'
#
loop_
_entity.id
_entity.type
_entity.pdbx_description
1 polymer ?
#
loop_
_entity_poly.entity_id
_entity_poly.type
_entity_poly.pdbx_seq_one_letter_code
_entity_poly.pdbx_strand_id
1 'polypeptide(L)'
;MDAAELLKRVRRVEITSRGLSDRIFAGEYNSAFKGRGMAFSENREYQAGDEVRTIDWNVTARTRTPHVKVFEEERELTVFLLIDMSASLRGGTKERTLNDLVTEVSAVLAFSAMGNNDKVGAILFTDRIERFIPPAKGKSHVLRIIRDVLECQPEGDRSDIAKALTHFSTAMRKRTVSFLISDFKAIPDDAELETLLKRTRRRHDLVALHVRDPLDDALPAMGWVMVENPETAASTWVRSGKRAVRDAWSKKGQAHASELSQMMRKAGVDTAMLSTKGSFVQPLLKLFHARK
;
A
#
# COMPACT_ATOMS: atom_id res chain seq x y z
N MET A 1 -12.19 16.72 -15.71
CA MET A 1 -11.93 15.56 -16.60
C MET A 1 -13.26 15.10 -17.18
N ASP A 2 -13.34 14.89 -18.49
CA ASP A 2 -14.56 14.38 -19.12
C ASP A 2 -14.78 12.89 -18.75
N ALA A 3 -16.05 12.48 -18.58
CA ALA A 3 -16.40 11.11 -18.20
C ALA A 3 -15.84 10.05 -19.18
N ALA A 4 -15.79 10.38 -20.48
CA ALA A 4 -15.23 9.48 -21.49
C ALA A 4 -13.71 9.33 -21.35
N GLU A 5 -13.01 10.38 -21.00
CA GLU A 5 -11.57 10.36 -20.76
C GLU A 5 -11.23 9.56 -19.49
N LEU A 6 -12.00 9.76 -18.43
CA LEU A 6 -11.89 8.99 -17.20
C LEU A 6 -12.06 7.49 -17.44
N LEU A 7 -13.12 7.09 -18.16
CA LEU A 7 -13.35 5.69 -18.50
C LEU A 7 -12.20 5.08 -19.30
N LYS A 8 -11.61 5.86 -20.23
CA LYS A 8 -10.40 5.42 -20.96
C LYS A 8 -9.20 5.22 -20.04
N ARG A 9 -8.98 6.11 -19.06
CA ARG A 9 -7.90 5.98 -18.08
C ARG A 9 -8.12 4.79 -17.17
N VAL A 10 -9.31 4.62 -16.60
CA VAL A 10 -9.67 3.44 -15.77
C VAL A 10 -9.42 2.15 -16.55
N ARG A 11 -9.88 2.08 -17.81
CA ARG A 11 -9.68 0.89 -18.65
C ARG A 11 -8.21 0.62 -18.97
N ARG A 12 -7.43 1.67 -19.22
CA ARG A 12 -5.98 1.52 -19.43
C ARG A 12 -5.29 0.96 -18.18
N VAL A 13 -5.59 1.54 -17.01
CA VAL A 13 -5.05 1.06 -15.72
C VAL A 13 -5.50 -0.38 -15.47
N GLU A 14 -6.78 -0.71 -15.71
CA GLU A 14 -7.29 -2.08 -15.58
C GLU A 14 -6.49 -3.07 -16.43
N ILE A 15 -6.34 -2.80 -17.74
CA ILE A 15 -5.65 -3.72 -18.66
C ILE A 15 -4.19 -3.93 -18.25
N THR A 16 -3.47 -2.84 -17.96
CA THR A 16 -2.05 -2.90 -17.59
C THR A 16 -1.87 -3.59 -16.23
N SER A 17 -2.64 -3.20 -15.23
CA SER A 17 -2.48 -3.70 -13.87
C SER A 17 -2.94 -5.15 -13.72
N ARG A 18 -4.03 -5.54 -14.39
CA ARG A 18 -4.52 -6.91 -14.39
C ARG A 18 -3.53 -7.86 -15.07
N GLY A 19 -2.96 -7.46 -16.22
CA GLY A 19 -1.93 -8.26 -16.88
C GLY A 19 -0.67 -8.46 -16.04
N LEU A 20 -0.27 -7.44 -15.27
CA LEU A 20 0.84 -7.54 -14.32
C LEU A 20 0.46 -8.41 -13.11
N SER A 21 -0.75 -8.23 -12.57
CA SER A 21 -1.25 -9.01 -11.44
C SER A 21 -1.30 -10.50 -11.77
N ASP A 22 -1.94 -10.87 -12.86
CA ASP A 22 -2.16 -12.27 -13.24
C ASP A 22 -0.84 -12.99 -13.57
N ARG A 23 0.11 -12.30 -14.21
CA ARG A 23 1.36 -12.91 -14.69
C ARG A 23 2.48 -12.94 -13.64
N ILE A 24 2.53 -11.96 -12.76
CA ILE A 24 3.72 -11.69 -11.94
C ILE A 24 3.40 -11.78 -10.45
N PHE A 25 2.26 -11.23 -10.02
CA PHE A 25 1.99 -11.03 -8.60
C PHE A 25 1.11 -12.09 -7.94
N ALA A 26 0.26 -12.82 -8.67
CA ALA A 26 -0.73 -13.72 -8.06
C ALA A 26 -0.10 -14.77 -7.13
N GLY A 27 0.97 -15.45 -7.58
CA GLY A 27 1.67 -16.44 -6.77
C GLY A 27 2.53 -15.83 -5.65
N GLU A 28 3.23 -14.74 -5.96
CA GLU A 28 4.15 -14.07 -5.06
C GLU A 28 3.42 -13.37 -3.92
N TYR A 29 2.33 -12.67 -4.24
CA TYR A 29 1.45 -12.04 -3.28
C TYR A 29 0.89 -13.06 -2.28
N ASN A 30 0.30 -14.16 -2.78
CA ASN A 30 -0.27 -15.22 -1.94
C ASN A 30 0.78 -15.85 -1.00
N SER A 31 1.99 -16.05 -1.50
CA SER A 31 3.10 -16.59 -0.71
C SER A 31 3.61 -15.64 0.37
N ALA A 32 3.65 -14.32 0.07
CA ALA A 32 4.14 -13.29 1.00
C ALA A 32 3.16 -12.94 2.13
N PHE A 33 1.85 -13.11 1.89
CA PHE A 33 0.79 -12.67 2.79
C PHE A 33 -0.13 -13.82 3.23
N LYS A 34 0.41 -15.03 3.38
CA LYS A 34 -0.37 -16.18 3.88
C LYS A 34 -1.07 -15.83 5.19
N GLY A 35 -2.40 -15.97 5.18
CA GLY A 35 -3.21 -15.89 6.39
C GLY A 35 -2.81 -16.99 7.38
N ARG A 36 -2.55 -16.65 8.64
CA ARG A 36 -2.30 -17.60 9.74
C ARG A 36 -3.60 -17.94 10.48
N GLY A 37 -4.75 -17.86 9.84
CA GLY A 37 -6.03 -18.21 10.43
C GLY A 37 -6.41 -19.64 10.06
N MET A 38 -6.70 -20.47 11.06
CA MET A 38 -7.40 -21.73 10.84
C MET A 38 -8.88 -21.48 11.08
N ALA A 39 -9.72 -21.54 10.03
CA ALA A 39 -11.17 -21.52 10.16
C ALA A 39 -11.66 -22.97 10.32
N PHE A 40 -12.64 -23.14 11.21
CA PHE A 40 -13.35 -24.42 11.29
C PHE A 40 -14.05 -24.66 9.93
N SER A 41 -13.73 -25.79 9.29
CA SER A 41 -14.32 -26.19 8.01
C SER A 41 -15.50 -27.12 8.24
N GLU A 42 -15.22 -28.29 8.84
CA GLU A 42 -16.23 -29.31 9.06
C GLU A 42 -15.84 -30.23 10.23
N ASN A 43 -16.81 -31.04 10.67
CA ASN A 43 -16.53 -32.20 11.54
C ASN A 43 -16.55 -33.46 10.66
N ARG A 44 -15.49 -34.27 10.70
CA ARG A 44 -15.46 -35.59 10.10
C ARG A 44 -15.24 -36.67 11.16
N GLU A 45 -15.53 -37.90 10.84
CA GLU A 45 -15.23 -39.03 11.73
C GLU A 45 -13.72 -39.16 11.96
N TYR A 46 -13.36 -39.48 13.20
CA TYR A 46 -11.98 -39.73 13.61
C TYR A 46 -11.38 -40.89 12.83
N GLN A 47 -10.19 -40.71 12.33
CA GLN A 47 -9.38 -41.76 11.71
C GLN A 47 -8.11 -42.01 12.53
N ALA A 48 -7.62 -43.24 12.52
CA ALA A 48 -6.38 -43.57 13.25
C ALA A 48 -5.23 -42.72 12.70
N GLY A 49 -4.60 -41.90 13.58
CA GLY A 49 -3.56 -40.93 13.22
C GLY A 49 -3.97 -39.46 13.40
N ASP A 50 -5.26 -39.18 13.62
CA ASP A 50 -5.69 -37.83 13.93
C ASP A 50 -5.30 -37.40 15.35
N GLU A 51 -4.99 -36.12 15.53
CA GLU A 51 -4.68 -35.57 16.85
C GLU A 51 -5.91 -35.62 17.78
N VAL A 52 -5.78 -36.29 18.94
CA VAL A 52 -6.86 -36.38 19.93
C VAL A 52 -7.35 -34.99 20.39
N ARG A 53 -6.47 -33.97 20.34
CA ARG A 53 -6.83 -32.58 20.72
C ARG A 53 -7.85 -31.92 19.79
N THR A 54 -7.99 -32.43 18.57
CA THR A 54 -8.94 -31.92 17.57
C THR A 54 -10.34 -32.54 17.69
N ILE A 55 -10.56 -33.48 18.61
CA ILE A 55 -11.85 -34.13 18.81
C ILE A 55 -12.90 -33.09 19.26
N ASP A 56 -14.03 -33.06 18.55
CA ASP A 56 -15.20 -32.30 18.96
C ASP A 56 -16.09 -33.15 19.88
N TRP A 57 -15.90 -32.98 21.18
CA TRP A 57 -16.64 -33.74 22.19
C TRP A 57 -18.15 -33.50 22.15
N ASN A 58 -18.61 -32.33 21.69
CA ASN A 58 -20.05 -32.02 21.59
C ASN A 58 -20.70 -32.79 20.44
N VAL A 59 -20.04 -32.89 19.29
CA VAL A 59 -20.53 -33.70 18.15
C VAL A 59 -20.41 -35.17 18.50
N THR A 60 -19.28 -35.62 19.02
CA THR A 60 -19.04 -37.00 19.46
C THR A 60 -20.11 -37.48 20.43
N ALA A 61 -20.53 -36.65 21.39
CA ALA A 61 -21.57 -36.99 22.35
C ALA A 61 -22.96 -37.19 21.69
N ARG A 62 -23.25 -36.49 20.61
CA ARG A 62 -24.50 -36.57 19.84
C ARG A 62 -24.52 -37.76 18.89
N THR A 63 -23.42 -38.00 18.20
CA THR A 63 -23.33 -39.04 17.16
C THR A 63 -22.93 -40.40 17.72
N ARG A 64 -22.36 -40.44 18.94
CA ARG A 64 -21.75 -41.60 19.59
C ARG A 64 -20.56 -42.19 18.86
N THR A 65 -20.03 -41.51 17.87
CA THR A 65 -18.79 -41.80 17.15
C THR A 65 -17.83 -40.62 17.29
N PRO A 66 -16.53 -40.86 17.53
CA PRO A 66 -15.57 -39.78 17.63
C PRO A 66 -15.51 -38.94 16.35
N HIS A 67 -15.65 -37.62 16.47
CA HIS A 67 -15.50 -36.67 15.37
C HIS A 67 -14.39 -35.70 15.68
N VAL A 68 -13.61 -35.34 14.65
CA VAL A 68 -12.55 -34.35 14.72
C VAL A 68 -12.95 -33.09 13.98
N LYS A 69 -12.55 -31.95 14.54
CA LYS A 69 -12.67 -30.65 13.88
C LYS A 69 -11.63 -30.57 12.79
N VAL A 70 -12.05 -30.46 11.54
CA VAL A 70 -11.19 -30.13 10.41
C VAL A 70 -11.12 -28.63 10.32
N PHE A 71 -9.90 -28.11 10.39
CA PHE A 71 -9.64 -26.68 10.17
C PHE A 71 -9.01 -26.52 8.81
N GLU A 72 -9.60 -25.67 8.00
CA GLU A 72 -8.96 -25.17 6.78
C GLU A 72 -8.26 -23.86 7.08
N GLU A 73 -7.12 -23.64 6.42
CA GLU A 73 -6.43 -22.36 6.51
C GLU A 73 -7.36 -21.28 5.91
N GLU A 74 -7.82 -20.34 6.75
CA GLU A 74 -8.66 -19.23 6.29
C GLU A 74 -7.84 -18.37 5.32
N ARG A 75 -8.02 -18.61 4.04
CA ARG A 75 -7.25 -17.96 2.96
C ARG A 75 -7.76 -16.58 2.61
N GLU A 76 -8.90 -16.15 3.21
CA GLU A 76 -9.46 -14.84 2.90
C GLU A 76 -8.75 -13.74 3.68
N LEU A 77 -7.94 -12.97 2.98
CA LEU A 77 -7.31 -11.79 3.55
C LEU A 77 -8.18 -10.55 3.29
N THR A 78 -7.95 -9.54 4.12
CA THR A 78 -8.42 -8.18 3.84
C THR A 78 -7.20 -7.33 3.53
N VAL A 79 -7.15 -6.78 2.32
CA VAL A 79 -6.13 -5.83 1.87
C VAL A 79 -6.66 -4.43 2.07
N PHE A 80 -5.83 -3.55 2.59
CA PHE A 80 -6.21 -2.17 2.80
C PHE A 80 -5.17 -1.21 2.24
N LEU A 81 -5.59 -0.31 1.36
CA LEU A 81 -4.72 0.68 0.72
C LEU A 81 -4.88 2.03 1.42
N LEU A 82 -3.82 2.53 2.03
CA LEU A 82 -3.75 3.90 2.55
C LEU A 82 -2.99 4.73 1.51
N ILE A 83 -3.71 5.54 0.76
CA ILE A 83 -3.22 6.24 -0.43
C ILE A 83 -3.14 7.72 -0.12
N ASP A 84 -1.92 8.24 -0.11
CA ASP A 84 -1.66 9.66 0.00
C ASP A 84 -2.10 10.37 -1.29
N MET A 85 -2.82 11.46 -1.15
CA MET A 85 -3.35 12.29 -2.25
C MET A 85 -2.88 13.75 -2.13
N SER A 86 -1.85 14.01 -1.31
CA SER A 86 -1.31 15.34 -1.09
C SER A 86 -0.78 16.00 -2.36
N ALA A 87 -0.62 17.31 -2.32
CA ALA A 87 -0.19 18.09 -3.47
C ALA A 87 1.19 17.70 -3.99
N SER A 88 2.08 17.16 -3.13
CA SER A 88 3.40 16.69 -3.52
C SER A 88 3.36 15.56 -4.55
N LEU A 89 2.32 14.73 -4.54
CA LEU A 89 2.15 13.65 -5.50
C LEU A 89 1.69 14.10 -6.90
N ARG A 90 1.28 15.36 -7.04
CA ARG A 90 0.99 15.95 -8.39
C ARG A 90 2.26 16.21 -9.18
N GLY A 91 3.43 16.25 -8.53
CA GLY A 91 4.74 16.38 -9.15
C GLY A 91 5.16 15.11 -9.91
N GLY A 92 6.28 15.22 -10.64
CA GLY A 92 6.90 14.12 -11.37
C GLY A 92 7.49 14.54 -12.71
N THR A 93 7.89 13.57 -13.51
CA THR A 93 8.41 13.80 -14.85
C THR A 93 7.27 14.00 -15.86
N LYS A 94 7.61 14.52 -17.06
CA LYS A 94 6.63 14.66 -18.15
C LYS A 94 6.03 13.32 -18.60
N GLU A 95 6.77 12.22 -18.42
CA GLU A 95 6.33 10.88 -18.84
C GLU A 95 5.38 10.25 -17.83
N ARG A 96 5.58 10.51 -16.53
CA ARG A 96 4.82 9.89 -15.46
C ARG A 96 4.86 10.75 -14.19
N THR A 97 3.70 11.05 -13.64
CA THR A 97 3.59 11.73 -12.34
C THR A 97 3.69 10.71 -11.19
N LEU A 98 3.95 11.20 -9.99
CA LEU A 98 3.87 10.37 -8.78
C LEU A 98 2.45 9.83 -8.59
N ASN A 99 1.42 10.62 -8.88
CA ASN A 99 0.02 10.19 -8.80
C ASN A 99 -0.31 9.06 -9.79
N ASP A 100 0.26 9.09 -11.02
CA ASP A 100 0.11 7.97 -11.96
C ASP A 100 0.75 6.70 -11.41
N LEU A 101 1.95 6.80 -10.81
CA LEU A 101 2.62 5.67 -10.16
C LEU A 101 1.79 5.10 -9.00
N VAL A 102 1.30 5.97 -8.11
CA VAL A 102 0.44 5.59 -6.97
C VAL A 102 -0.81 4.87 -7.46
N THR A 103 -1.47 5.41 -8.49
CA THR A 103 -2.67 4.80 -9.08
C THR A 103 -2.38 3.40 -9.65
N GLU A 104 -1.30 3.26 -10.43
CA GLU A 104 -0.94 1.96 -11.02
C GLU A 104 -0.56 0.93 -9.96
N VAL A 105 0.23 1.31 -8.96
CA VAL A 105 0.62 0.43 -7.85
C VAL A 105 -0.62 -0.01 -7.05
N SER A 106 -1.49 0.93 -6.72
CA SER A 106 -2.75 0.65 -6.01
C SER A 106 -3.64 -0.31 -6.80
N ALA A 107 -3.74 -0.12 -8.12
CA ALA A 107 -4.50 -0.98 -8.99
C ALA A 107 -3.91 -2.40 -9.08
N VAL A 108 -2.58 -2.54 -9.22
CA VAL A 108 -1.91 -3.84 -9.25
C VAL A 108 -2.16 -4.61 -7.95
N LEU A 109 -2.01 -3.96 -6.79
CA LEU A 109 -2.26 -4.58 -5.49
C LEU A 109 -3.73 -4.98 -5.33
N ALA A 110 -4.66 -4.10 -5.73
CA ALA A 110 -6.10 -4.38 -5.65
C ALA A 110 -6.52 -5.54 -6.57
N PHE A 111 -5.99 -5.60 -7.80
CA PHE A 111 -6.26 -6.73 -8.71
C PHE A 111 -5.61 -8.02 -8.23
N SER A 112 -4.41 -7.97 -7.64
CA SER A 112 -3.74 -9.14 -7.05
C SER A 112 -4.56 -9.72 -5.89
N ALA A 113 -5.05 -8.87 -5.00
CA ALA A 113 -5.95 -9.29 -3.92
C ALA A 113 -7.26 -9.86 -4.46
N MET A 114 -7.87 -9.22 -5.47
CA MET A 114 -9.08 -9.73 -6.12
C MET A 114 -8.86 -11.10 -6.76
N GLY A 115 -7.71 -11.31 -7.43
CA GLY A 115 -7.35 -12.60 -8.04
C GLY A 115 -7.26 -13.74 -7.01
N ASN A 116 -6.90 -13.42 -5.77
CA ASN A 116 -6.87 -14.34 -4.64
C ASN A 116 -8.20 -14.42 -3.85
N ASN A 117 -9.27 -13.80 -4.37
CA ASN A 117 -10.58 -13.72 -3.71
C ASN A 117 -10.57 -12.98 -2.36
N ASP A 118 -9.60 -12.09 -2.14
CA ASP A 118 -9.49 -11.27 -0.94
C ASP A 118 -10.40 -10.04 -1.00
N LYS A 119 -10.71 -9.45 0.18
CA LYS A 119 -11.40 -8.17 0.27
C LYS A 119 -10.40 -7.04 0.11
N VAL A 120 -10.81 -5.99 -0.60
CA VAL A 120 -9.99 -4.78 -0.79
C VAL A 120 -10.75 -3.57 -0.26
N GLY A 121 -10.09 -2.76 0.60
CA GLY A 121 -10.58 -1.47 1.03
C GLY A 121 -9.52 -0.39 0.80
N ALA A 122 -9.92 0.89 0.89
CA ALA A 122 -8.98 1.99 0.73
C ALA A 122 -9.34 3.21 1.60
N ILE A 123 -8.31 3.96 1.98
CA ILE A 123 -8.39 5.33 2.47
C ILE A 123 -7.61 6.21 1.51
N LEU A 124 -8.27 7.23 0.97
CA LEU A 124 -7.60 8.34 0.32
C LEU A 124 -7.44 9.45 1.36
N PHE A 125 -6.23 9.95 1.55
CA PHE A 125 -5.96 10.93 2.60
C PHE A 125 -5.03 12.05 2.14
N THR A 126 -5.17 13.18 2.81
CA THR A 126 -4.27 14.33 2.81
C THR A 126 -3.98 14.72 4.27
N ASP A 127 -4.09 15.96 4.67
CA ASP A 127 -4.20 16.40 6.07
C ASP A 127 -5.55 16.01 6.71
N ARG A 128 -6.41 15.36 5.95
CA ARG A 128 -7.71 14.80 6.33
C ARG A 128 -7.99 13.50 5.60
N ILE A 129 -9.05 12.82 6.02
CA ILE A 129 -9.55 11.66 5.27
C ILE A 129 -10.47 12.18 4.16
N GLU A 130 -10.00 12.10 2.94
CA GLU A 130 -10.75 12.53 1.75
C GLU A 130 -11.84 11.52 1.40
N ARG A 131 -11.50 10.22 1.48
CA ARG A 131 -12.45 9.15 1.18
C ARG A 131 -12.10 7.87 1.93
N PHE A 132 -13.11 7.25 2.52
CA PHE A 132 -13.02 5.91 3.10
C PHE A 132 -13.86 4.94 2.29
N ILE A 133 -13.25 3.88 1.77
CA ILE A 133 -13.89 2.82 0.99
C ILE A 133 -13.77 1.53 1.80
N PRO A 134 -14.89 1.03 2.38
CA PRO A 134 -14.87 -0.17 3.19
C PRO A 134 -14.46 -1.40 2.37
N PRO A 135 -13.82 -2.42 3.01
CA PRO A 135 -13.41 -3.63 2.31
C PRO A 135 -14.58 -4.40 1.71
N ALA A 136 -14.52 -4.69 0.43
CA ALA A 136 -15.47 -5.56 -0.26
C ALA A 136 -14.76 -6.36 -1.36
N LYS A 137 -15.44 -7.38 -1.89
CA LYS A 137 -14.94 -8.25 -2.96
C LYS A 137 -15.46 -7.82 -4.33
N GLY A 138 -14.79 -8.34 -5.32
CA GLY A 138 -15.27 -8.35 -6.70
C GLY A 138 -14.73 -7.22 -7.57
N LYS A 139 -14.78 -7.47 -8.87
CA LYS A 139 -14.22 -6.59 -9.90
C LYS A 139 -14.81 -5.17 -9.87
N SER A 140 -16.12 -5.05 -9.71
CA SER A 140 -16.80 -3.74 -9.69
C SER A 140 -16.31 -2.87 -8.53
N HIS A 141 -16.02 -3.50 -7.37
CA HIS A 141 -15.50 -2.80 -6.20
C HIS A 141 -14.06 -2.31 -6.42
N VAL A 142 -13.18 -3.15 -6.98
CA VAL A 142 -11.81 -2.76 -7.32
C VAL A 142 -11.80 -1.63 -8.35
N LEU A 143 -12.64 -1.72 -9.40
CA LEU A 143 -12.77 -0.65 -10.39
C LEU A 143 -13.30 0.65 -9.78
N ARG A 144 -14.19 0.57 -8.78
CA ARG A 144 -14.64 1.74 -8.02
C ARG A 144 -13.47 2.38 -7.27
N ILE A 145 -12.63 1.60 -6.58
CA ILE A 145 -11.45 2.14 -5.88
C ILE A 145 -10.54 2.87 -6.87
N ILE A 146 -10.23 2.26 -8.01
CA ILE A 146 -9.36 2.87 -9.04
C ILE A 146 -9.97 4.16 -9.57
N ARG A 147 -11.28 4.16 -9.84
CA ARG A 147 -11.99 5.36 -10.27
C ARG A 147 -11.92 6.45 -9.21
N ASP A 148 -12.17 6.08 -7.95
CA ASP A 148 -12.17 7.03 -6.84
C ASP A 148 -10.77 7.66 -6.63
N VAL A 149 -9.68 6.90 -6.87
CA VAL A 149 -8.30 7.43 -6.87
C VAL A 149 -8.07 8.40 -8.04
N LEU A 150 -8.54 8.07 -9.25
CA LEU A 150 -8.37 8.89 -10.44
C LEU A 150 -9.20 10.18 -10.43
N GLU A 151 -10.41 10.13 -9.84
CA GLU A 151 -11.34 11.25 -9.75
C GLU A 151 -11.12 12.12 -8.51
N CYS A 152 -10.34 11.64 -7.53
CA CYS A 152 -10.16 12.38 -6.30
C CYS A 152 -9.60 13.77 -6.57
N GLN A 153 -10.38 14.76 -6.18
CA GLN A 153 -9.96 16.16 -6.08
C GLN A 153 -9.86 16.45 -4.58
N PRO A 154 -8.68 16.25 -3.98
CA PRO A 154 -8.54 16.41 -2.55
C PRO A 154 -8.78 17.86 -2.14
N GLU A 155 -9.45 18.05 -1.01
CA GLU A 155 -9.66 19.34 -0.39
C GLU A 155 -8.42 19.83 0.37
N GLY A 156 -7.61 18.87 0.87
CA GLY A 156 -6.34 19.15 1.53
C GLY A 156 -5.16 19.11 0.56
N ASP A 157 -4.11 19.85 0.88
CA ASP A 157 -2.87 19.90 0.09
C ASP A 157 -1.68 19.21 0.81
N ARG A 158 -1.70 19.14 2.14
CA ARG A 158 -0.64 18.55 2.95
C ARG A 158 -0.88 17.05 3.17
N SER A 159 0.13 16.35 3.67
CA SER A 159 0.01 14.94 4.07
C SER A 159 0.05 14.81 5.58
N ASP A 160 -0.91 14.06 6.16
CA ASP A 160 -0.92 13.67 7.58
C ASP A 160 -1.08 12.14 7.69
N ILE A 161 0.05 11.46 7.63
CA ILE A 161 0.13 10.00 7.74
C ILE A 161 -0.34 9.53 9.13
N ALA A 162 -0.06 10.29 10.19
CA ALA A 162 -0.43 9.95 11.56
C ALA A 162 -1.96 9.87 11.69
N LYS A 163 -2.67 10.85 11.13
CA LYS A 163 -4.13 10.88 11.08
C LYS A 163 -4.71 9.72 10.28
N ALA A 164 -4.11 9.43 9.12
CA ALA A 164 -4.53 8.29 8.28
C ALA A 164 -4.38 6.95 9.01
N LEU A 165 -3.24 6.70 9.67
CA LEU A 165 -2.99 5.49 10.47
C LEU A 165 -3.92 5.38 11.68
N THR A 166 -4.22 6.49 12.33
CA THR A 166 -5.16 6.53 13.47
C THR A 166 -6.57 6.19 13.02
N HIS A 167 -7.03 6.81 11.92
CA HIS A 167 -8.35 6.51 11.36
C HIS A 167 -8.45 5.05 10.92
N PHE A 168 -7.45 4.55 10.19
CA PHE A 168 -7.35 3.16 9.77
C PHE A 168 -7.43 2.19 10.95
N SER A 169 -6.63 2.42 12.01
CA SER A 169 -6.59 1.55 13.20
C SER A 169 -7.91 1.54 13.97
N THR A 170 -8.70 2.61 13.87
CA THR A 170 -10.03 2.73 14.49
C THR A 170 -11.09 2.03 13.63
N ALA A 171 -11.04 2.20 12.31
CA ALA A 171 -11.99 1.63 11.38
C ALA A 171 -11.81 0.11 11.21
N MET A 172 -10.56 -0.38 11.24
CA MET A 172 -10.24 -1.78 11.01
C MET A 172 -9.94 -2.51 12.32
N ARG A 173 -10.90 -3.33 12.78
CA ARG A 173 -10.75 -4.14 14.00
C ARG A 173 -10.05 -5.48 13.75
N LYS A 174 -10.27 -6.09 12.59
CA LYS A 174 -9.63 -7.35 12.18
C LYS A 174 -8.25 -7.07 11.61
N ARG A 175 -7.35 -8.05 11.74
CA ARG A 175 -6.02 -7.97 11.13
C ARG A 175 -6.15 -7.88 9.60
N THR A 176 -5.43 -6.95 9.00
CA THR A 176 -5.40 -6.71 7.55
C THR A 176 -3.96 -6.68 7.05
N VAL A 177 -3.77 -6.96 5.78
CA VAL A 177 -2.56 -6.58 5.05
C VAL A 177 -2.76 -5.16 4.55
N SER A 178 -1.91 -4.23 4.95
CA SER A 178 -2.10 -2.81 4.70
C SER A 178 -0.91 -2.21 3.99
N PHE A 179 -1.16 -1.49 2.91
CA PHE A 179 -0.13 -0.80 2.14
C PHE A 179 -0.29 0.71 2.32
N LEU A 180 0.70 1.34 2.92
CA LEU A 180 0.80 2.80 3.04
C LEU A 180 1.63 3.32 1.87
N ILE A 181 1.00 4.07 0.98
CA ILE A 181 1.58 4.55 -0.29
C ILE A 181 1.70 6.06 -0.21
N SER A 182 2.91 6.60 -0.10
CA SER A 182 3.19 8.03 0.03
C SER A 182 4.62 8.34 -0.44
N ASP A 183 4.91 9.60 -0.70
CA ASP A 183 6.27 10.10 -0.90
C ASP A 183 6.97 10.46 0.42
N PHE A 184 6.25 10.41 1.55
CA PHE A 184 6.75 10.66 2.90
C PHE A 184 7.51 11.99 3.06
N LYS A 185 7.19 13.02 2.26
CA LYS A 185 7.90 14.33 2.33
C LYS A 185 7.49 15.15 3.56
N ALA A 186 6.23 15.03 3.98
CA ALA A 186 5.72 15.71 5.18
C ALA A 186 5.68 14.76 6.37
N ILE A 187 6.73 14.76 7.16
CA ILE A 187 6.79 14.08 8.45
C ILE A 187 7.04 15.15 9.52
N PRO A 188 5.98 15.63 10.18
CA PRO A 188 6.12 16.74 11.14
C PRO A 188 6.78 16.32 12.47
N ASP A 189 6.58 15.08 12.92
CA ASP A 189 7.16 14.52 14.14
C ASP A 189 7.53 13.05 13.93
N ASP A 190 8.83 12.78 13.81
CA ASP A 190 9.37 11.44 13.59
C ASP A 190 9.04 10.47 14.73
N ALA A 191 9.01 10.94 15.98
CA ALA A 191 8.80 10.11 17.16
C ALA A 191 7.34 9.69 17.30
N GLU A 192 6.40 10.57 17.01
CA GLU A 192 4.97 10.26 16.98
C GLU A 192 4.64 9.27 15.86
N LEU A 193 5.14 9.53 14.65
CA LEU A 193 4.93 8.65 13.52
C LEU A 193 5.52 7.26 13.75
N GLU A 194 6.75 7.16 14.29
CA GLU A 194 7.39 5.88 14.63
C GLU A 194 6.52 5.08 15.62
N THR A 195 5.97 5.75 16.62
CA THR A 195 5.10 5.12 17.62
C THR A 195 3.80 4.60 17.01
N LEU A 196 3.17 5.37 16.13
CA LEU A 196 1.95 4.97 15.41
C LEU A 196 2.21 3.81 14.44
N LEU A 197 3.32 3.84 13.72
CA LEU A 197 3.74 2.74 12.84
C LEU A 197 3.92 1.45 13.63
N LYS A 198 4.64 1.47 14.77
CA LYS A 198 4.81 0.31 15.66
C LYS A 198 3.46 -0.23 16.16
N ARG A 199 2.56 0.68 16.60
CA ARG A 199 1.22 0.31 17.08
C ARG A 199 0.38 -0.33 15.96
N THR A 200 0.40 0.25 14.77
CA THR A 200 -0.33 -0.26 13.61
C THR A 200 0.24 -1.62 13.17
N ARG A 201 1.57 -1.77 13.12
CA ARG A 201 2.24 -3.03 12.75
C ARG A 201 1.93 -4.20 13.70
N ARG A 202 1.72 -3.91 14.99
CA ARG A 202 1.31 -4.94 15.97
C ARG A 202 -0.08 -5.52 15.68
N ARG A 203 -0.99 -4.71 15.14
CA ARG A 203 -2.39 -5.11 14.87
C ARG A 203 -2.62 -5.58 13.44
N HIS A 204 -1.91 -5.02 12.51
CA HIS A 204 -2.05 -5.23 11.07
C HIS A 204 -0.71 -5.59 10.46
N ASP A 205 -0.71 -6.18 9.30
CA ASP A 205 0.50 -6.41 8.51
C ASP A 205 0.73 -5.18 7.63
N LEU A 206 1.51 -4.23 8.13
CA LEU A 206 1.75 -2.94 7.49
C LEU A 206 3.01 -2.99 6.63
N VAL A 207 2.86 -2.54 5.39
CA VAL A 207 3.93 -2.35 4.39
C VAL A 207 3.92 -0.90 3.93
N ALA A 208 5.08 -0.25 3.87
CA ALA A 208 5.23 1.10 3.36
C ALA A 208 5.81 1.10 1.94
N LEU A 209 5.11 1.75 1.02
CA LEU A 209 5.56 1.93 -0.35
C LEU A 209 5.95 3.39 -0.56
N HIS A 210 7.26 3.64 -0.54
CA HIS A 210 7.83 4.97 -0.70
C HIS A 210 7.94 5.29 -2.18
N VAL A 211 7.07 6.18 -2.68
CA VAL A 211 7.08 6.63 -4.08
C VAL A 211 8.00 7.85 -4.23
N ARG A 212 8.85 7.85 -5.26
CA ARG A 212 9.84 8.90 -5.49
C ARG A 212 9.95 9.26 -6.96
N ASP A 213 10.31 10.51 -7.21
CA ASP A 213 10.73 10.95 -8.53
C ASP A 213 12.26 11.08 -8.59
N PRO A 214 12.91 10.80 -9.72
CA PRO A 214 14.36 11.01 -9.88
C PRO A 214 14.81 12.44 -9.57
N LEU A 215 13.94 13.44 -9.73
CA LEU A 215 14.22 14.83 -9.37
C LEU A 215 14.41 15.05 -7.88
N ASP A 216 13.91 14.16 -7.03
CA ASP A 216 14.16 14.20 -5.58
C ASP A 216 15.64 13.91 -5.25
N ASP A 217 16.30 13.12 -6.10
CA ASP A 217 17.71 12.73 -5.93
C ASP A 217 18.68 13.54 -6.80
N ALA A 218 18.25 14.03 -7.96
CA ALA A 218 19.14 14.68 -8.90
C ALA A 218 18.46 15.81 -9.67
N LEU A 219 18.88 17.05 -9.42
CA LEU A 219 18.48 18.17 -10.25
C LEU A 219 19.25 18.17 -11.57
N PRO A 220 18.59 18.37 -12.72
CA PRO A 220 19.27 18.56 -13.99
C PRO A 220 20.04 19.89 -14.02
N ALA A 221 21.14 19.93 -14.78
CA ALA A 221 21.95 21.15 -14.96
C ALA A 221 21.27 22.08 -15.98
N MET A 222 20.30 22.88 -15.56
CA MET A 222 19.47 23.75 -16.43
C MET A 222 19.60 25.24 -16.13
N GLY A 223 20.63 25.65 -15.36
CA GLY A 223 20.79 27.06 -14.96
C GLY A 223 19.94 27.40 -13.73
N TRP A 224 19.09 28.39 -13.84
CA TRP A 224 18.12 28.75 -12.81
C TRP A 224 16.83 27.97 -13.04
N VAL A 225 16.35 27.30 -11.99
CA VAL A 225 15.08 26.58 -11.96
C VAL A 225 14.26 27.06 -10.78
N MET A 226 12.97 27.25 -10.97
CA MET A 226 12.06 27.50 -9.88
C MET A 226 11.61 26.16 -9.28
N VAL A 227 11.85 25.99 -8.00
CA VAL A 227 11.37 24.83 -7.24
C VAL A 227 10.25 25.29 -6.34
N GLU A 228 9.11 24.69 -6.48
CA GLU A 228 7.93 24.94 -5.65
C GLU A 228 7.80 23.83 -4.61
N ASN A 229 7.50 24.22 -3.38
CA ASN A 229 7.05 23.30 -2.36
C ASN A 229 5.52 23.16 -2.50
N PRO A 230 5.01 22.04 -2.97
CA PRO A 230 3.59 21.90 -3.28
C PRO A 230 2.69 21.97 -2.05
N GLU A 231 3.22 21.73 -0.84
CA GLU A 231 2.45 21.77 0.42
C GLU A 231 2.32 23.16 1.00
N THR A 232 3.28 24.04 0.71
CA THR A 232 3.29 25.41 1.24
C THR A 232 3.10 26.47 0.18
N ALA A 233 3.08 26.07 -1.11
CA ALA A 233 3.10 26.93 -2.29
C ALA A 233 4.30 27.91 -2.33
N ALA A 234 5.31 27.67 -1.47
CA ALA A 234 6.51 28.47 -1.44
C ALA A 234 7.41 28.12 -2.62
N SER A 235 7.74 29.12 -3.43
CA SER A 235 8.62 28.96 -4.59
C SER A 235 10.00 29.56 -4.31
N THR A 236 11.04 28.85 -4.70
CA THR A 236 12.43 29.26 -4.51
C THR A 236 13.22 29.08 -5.80
N TRP A 237 13.99 30.09 -6.19
CA TRP A 237 14.90 29.98 -7.30
C TRP A 237 16.18 29.25 -6.90
N VAL A 238 16.46 28.14 -7.59
CA VAL A 238 17.62 27.29 -7.34
C VAL A 238 18.55 27.33 -8.55
N ARG A 239 19.83 27.63 -8.33
CA ARG A 239 20.84 27.66 -9.39
C ARG A 239 21.38 26.25 -9.69
N SER A 240 20.58 25.43 -10.39
CA SER A 240 20.91 24.05 -10.69
C SER A 240 22.15 23.88 -11.61
N GLY A 241 22.57 24.94 -12.30
CA GLY A 241 23.83 24.96 -13.06
C GLY A 241 25.09 24.76 -12.21
N LYS A 242 25.05 25.14 -10.91
CA LYS A 242 26.19 24.96 -9.99
C LYS A 242 26.22 23.52 -9.47
N ARG A 243 27.36 22.83 -9.63
CA ARG A 243 27.56 21.45 -9.13
C ARG A 243 27.31 21.34 -7.63
N ALA A 244 27.85 22.26 -6.84
CA ALA A 244 27.67 22.24 -5.38
C ALA A 244 26.19 22.28 -4.95
N VAL A 245 25.32 22.98 -5.70
CA VAL A 245 23.87 23.03 -5.43
C VAL A 245 23.23 21.67 -5.75
N ARG A 246 23.60 21.05 -6.85
CA ARG A 246 23.10 19.73 -7.20
C ARG A 246 23.58 18.66 -6.21
N ASP A 247 24.84 18.72 -5.79
CA ASP A 247 25.40 17.79 -4.80
C ASP A 247 24.70 17.95 -3.44
N ALA A 248 24.41 19.19 -3.00
CA ALA A 248 23.65 19.45 -1.78
C ALA A 248 22.21 18.93 -1.88
N TRP A 249 21.56 19.12 -3.03
CA TRP A 249 20.21 18.58 -3.30
C TRP A 249 20.19 17.05 -3.19
N SER A 250 21.11 16.40 -3.88
CA SER A 250 21.22 14.94 -3.87
C SER A 250 21.48 14.40 -2.45
N LYS A 251 22.38 15.02 -1.71
CA LYS A 251 22.64 14.65 -0.31
C LYS A 251 21.36 14.75 0.56
N LYS A 252 20.59 15.83 0.39
CA LYS A 252 19.33 16.02 1.14
C LYS A 252 18.31 14.92 0.79
N GLY A 253 18.13 14.62 -0.49
CA GLY A 253 17.21 13.57 -0.93
C GLY A 253 17.60 12.17 -0.43
N GLN A 254 18.92 11.86 -0.47
CA GLN A 254 19.46 10.60 0.05
C GLN A 254 19.36 10.50 1.59
N ALA A 255 19.63 11.59 2.30
CA ALA A 255 19.49 11.64 3.76
C ALA A 255 18.06 11.35 4.18
N HIS A 256 17.08 12.04 3.58
CA HIS A 256 15.66 11.80 3.85
C HIS A 256 15.24 10.35 3.59
N ALA A 257 15.66 9.75 2.47
CA ALA A 257 15.36 8.35 2.17
C ALA A 257 15.99 7.39 3.19
N SER A 258 17.22 7.70 3.65
CA SER A 258 17.91 6.91 4.67
C SER A 258 17.23 7.01 6.04
N GLU A 259 16.86 8.21 6.48
CA GLU A 259 16.14 8.46 7.73
C GLU A 259 14.79 7.72 7.75
N LEU A 260 14.01 7.84 6.66
CA LEU A 260 12.76 7.12 6.51
C LEU A 260 12.97 5.60 6.58
N SER A 261 13.97 5.07 5.86
CA SER A 261 14.28 3.64 5.89
C SER A 261 14.69 3.16 7.30
N GLN A 262 15.40 3.98 8.08
CA GLN A 262 15.75 3.66 9.46
C GLN A 262 14.52 3.67 10.37
N MET A 263 13.66 4.68 10.25
CA MET A 263 12.38 4.76 10.97
C MET A 263 11.51 3.52 10.72
N MET A 264 11.32 3.15 9.46
CA MET A 264 10.52 1.99 9.10
C MET A 264 11.10 0.70 9.67
N ARG A 265 12.43 0.51 9.60
CA ARG A 265 13.10 -0.64 10.23
C ARG A 265 12.91 -0.68 11.74
N LYS A 266 13.05 0.45 12.45
CA LYS A 266 12.79 0.55 13.90
C LYS A 266 11.34 0.24 14.25
N ALA A 267 10.41 0.59 13.37
CA ALA A 267 8.99 0.28 13.52
C ALA A 267 8.64 -1.17 13.14
N GLY A 268 9.55 -1.93 12.52
CA GLY A 268 9.31 -3.27 12.01
C GLY A 268 8.39 -3.30 10.80
N VAL A 269 8.36 -2.20 10.03
CA VAL A 269 7.55 -2.04 8.82
C VAL A 269 8.43 -2.33 7.60
N ASP A 270 8.00 -3.27 6.78
CA ASP A 270 8.67 -3.58 5.52
C ASP A 270 8.45 -2.47 4.51
N THR A 271 9.48 -2.17 3.71
CA THR A 271 9.44 -1.06 2.77
C THR A 271 9.92 -1.44 1.39
N ALA A 272 9.30 -0.86 0.36
CA ALA A 272 9.85 -0.81 -0.98
C ALA A 272 9.90 0.63 -1.48
N MET A 273 10.97 0.98 -2.17
CA MET A 273 11.11 2.26 -2.86
C MET A 273 10.71 2.10 -4.33
N LEU A 274 9.75 2.89 -4.76
CA LEU A 274 9.18 2.86 -6.12
C LEU A 274 9.48 4.19 -6.80
N SER A 275 9.96 4.14 -8.05
CA SER A 275 10.34 5.34 -8.80
C SER A 275 9.40 5.57 -9.98
N THR A 276 9.16 6.84 -10.32
CA THR A 276 8.48 7.22 -11.56
C THR A 276 9.28 6.81 -12.79
N LYS A 277 10.61 6.66 -12.66
CA LYS A 277 11.49 6.17 -13.71
C LYS A 277 11.66 4.66 -13.63
N GLY A 278 11.28 3.97 -14.68
CA GLY A 278 11.43 2.53 -14.79
C GLY A 278 10.26 1.73 -14.24
N SER A 279 10.48 0.45 -13.96
CA SER A 279 9.44 -0.47 -13.53
C SER A 279 9.38 -0.58 -12.00
N PHE A 280 8.21 -0.38 -11.43
CA PHE A 280 7.93 -0.62 -10.00
C PHE A 280 7.76 -2.11 -9.67
N VAL A 281 7.66 -2.97 -10.69
CA VAL A 281 7.41 -4.41 -10.55
C VAL A 281 8.55 -5.09 -9.78
N GLN A 282 9.79 -4.82 -10.16
CA GLN A 282 10.95 -5.46 -9.54
C GLN A 282 11.11 -5.14 -8.05
N PRO A 283 10.98 -3.86 -7.60
CA PRO A 283 10.98 -3.54 -6.18
C PRO A 283 9.88 -4.23 -5.38
N LEU A 284 8.65 -4.31 -5.93
CA LEU A 284 7.54 -5.02 -5.29
C LEU A 284 7.79 -6.53 -5.20
N LEU A 285 8.29 -7.15 -6.24
CA LEU A 285 8.66 -8.58 -6.22
C LEU A 285 9.74 -8.86 -5.17
N LYS A 286 10.81 -8.04 -5.12
CA LYS A 286 11.84 -8.16 -4.09
C LYS A 286 11.27 -8.07 -2.68
N LEU A 287 10.34 -7.13 -2.45
CA LEU A 287 9.65 -7.00 -1.17
C LEU A 287 8.88 -8.28 -0.84
N PHE A 288 8.11 -8.83 -1.77
CA PHE A 288 7.32 -10.04 -1.55
C PHE A 288 8.20 -11.27 -1.33
N HIS A 289 9.29 -11.41 -2.08
CA HIS A 289 10.27 -12.48 -1.88
C HIS A 289 10.93 -12.44 -0.50
N ALA A 290 11.27 -11.24 -0.02
CA ALA A 290 11.90 -11.08 1.30
C ALA A 290 10.96 -11.42 2.48
N ARG A 291 9.67 -11.59 2.21
CA ARG A 291 8.63 -11.91 3.22
C ARG A 291 8.25 -13.40 3.25
N LYS A 292 8.72 -14.19 2.29
CA LYS A 292 8.58 -15.66 2.30
C LYS A 292 9.39 -16.29 3.40
#